data_f2271b1780c08cf4ad22192f2639c4a9
#
_entry.id   f2271b1780c08cf4ad22192f2639c4a9
#
_cell.length_a   1.000
_cell.length_b   1.000
_cell.length_c   1.000
_cell.angle_alpha   90.00
_cell.angle_beta   90.00
_cell.angle_gamma   90.00
#
_symmetry.space_group_name_H-M   'P 1'
#
loop_
_entity.id
_entity.type
_entity.pdbx_description
1 polymer ?
#
loop_
_entity_poly.entity_id
_entity_poly.type
_entity_poly.pdbx_seq_one_letter_code
_entity_poly.pdbx_strand_id
1 'polypeptide(L)'
;INRRSLGGYNRKDRDAVMLALRKSHAEHLVKKNFGTLSGGERQRVVIAQALVSCPEILLLDEPTANVDSVVEKELFDLFQQLNESMTIVMISHNLNVVTRHASHVLCVNHTAEHQQLDSMAASTLLSAHGANLTLLAHSPDCPVHDASGAMTQDHRARELE
;
A
#
# COMPACT_ATOMS: atom_id res chain seq x y z
N ILE A 1 -0.72 -4.00 19.96
CA ILE A 1 -1.72 -4.38 20.98
C ILE A 1 -1.08 -5.47 21.81
N ASN A 2 -0.64 -5.11 23.03
CA ASN A 2 -0.11 -6.09 23.99
C ASN A 2 -1.29 -6.95 24.48
N ARG A 3 -1.36 -8.19 24.01
CA ARG A 3 -2.25 -9.22 24.56
C ARG A 3 -1.81 -9.49 26.02
N ARG A 4 -2.28 -8.69 26.96
CA ARG A 4 -2.26 -9.08 28.35
C ARG A 4 -3.52 -9.90 28.62
N SER A 5 -3.27 -11.18 28.78
CA SER A 5 -3.96 -12.16 29.61
C SER A 5 -5.30 -11.73 30.23
N LEU A 6 -6.42 -12.38 29.83
CA LEU A 6 -7.70 -12.53 30.57
C LEU A 6 -8.47 -11.28 31.03
N GLY A 7 -8.05 -10.08 30.73
CA GLY A 7 -8.82 -8.84 30.93
C GLY A 7 -9.28 -8.29 29.58
N GLY A 8 -10.55 -7.90 29.47
CA GLY A 8 -11.11 -7.29 28.25
C GLY A 8 -10.29 -6.05 27.81
N TYR A 9 -10.48 -5.62 26.57
CA TYR A 9 -9.84 -4.43 26.01
C TYR A 9 -10.03 -3.23 26.93
N ASN A 10 -8.92 -2.54 27.27
CA ASN A 10 -8.95 -1.36 28.09
C ASN A 10 -9.41 -0.12 27.28
N ARG A 11 -9.58 1.02 27.94
CA ARG A 11 -10.04 2.25 27.29
C ARG A 11 -9.06 2.70 26.20
N LYS A 12 -7.75 2.60 26.41
CA LYS A 12 -6.72 2.99 25.44
C LYS A 12 -6.79 2.12 24.18
N ASP A 13 -7.03 0.81 24.33
CA ASP A 13 -7.19 -0.10 23.19
C ASP A 13 -8.42 0.28 22.36
N ARG A 14 -9.53 0.63 23.02
CA ARG A 14 -10.75 1.09 22.34
C ARG A 14 -10.53 2.40 21.61
N ASP A 15 -9.84 3.36 22.24
CA ASP A 15 -9.53 4.65 21.63
C ASP A 15 -8.64 4.47 20.39
N ALA A 16 -7.64 3.58 20.45
CA ALA A 16 -6.78 3.23 19.31
C ALA A 16 -7.57 2.60 18.16
N VAL A 17 -8.48 1.67 18.46
CA VAL A 17 -9.35 1.06 17.45
C VAL A 17 -10.27 2.10 16.80
N MET A 18 -10.88 2.99 17.60
CA MET A 18 -11.75 4.04 17.06
C MET A 18 -10.98 5.02 16.19
N LEU A 19 -9.75 5.38 16.57
CA LEU A 19 -8.88 6.23 15.75
C LEU A 19 -8.54 5.56 14.41
N ALA A 20 -8.21 4.28 14.43
CA ALA A 20 -7.91 3.51 13.21
C ALA A 20 -9.14 3.42 12.28
N LEU A 21 -10.33 3.18 12.83
CA LEU A 21 -11.58 3.15 12.08
C LEU A 21 -11.91 4.51 11.46
N ARG A 22 -11.64 5.62 12.15
CA ARG A 22 -11.78 6.97 11.58
C ARG A 22 -10.84 7.19 10.43
N LYS A 23 -9.55 6.87 10.62
CA LYS A 23 -8.52 7.01 9.56
C LYS A 23 -8.84 6.19 8.31
N SER A 24 -9.52 5.05 8.45
CA SER A 24 -9.94 4.20 7.33
C SER A 24 -11.36 4.50 6.82
N HIS A 25 -12.01 5.55 7.32
CA HIS A 25 -13.40 5.91 7.02
C HIS A 25 -14.41 4.76 7.30
N ALA A 26 -14.13 3.93 8.31
CA ALA A 26 -14.92 2.76 8.70
C ALA A 26 -15.66 2.92 10.05
N GLU A 27 -15.67 4.12 10.66
CA GLU A 27 -16.28 4.36 11.98
C GLU A 27 -17.76 3.96 12.03
N HIS A 28 -18.50 4.20 10.95
CA HIS A 28 -19.92 3.86 10.82
C HIS A 28 -20.21 2.34 10.80
N LEU A 29 -19.16 1.52 10.65
CA LEU A 29 -19.26 0.07 10.56
C LEU A 29 -19.11 -0.65 11.92
N VAL A 30 -18.76 0.07 12.98
CA VAL A 30 -18.45 -0.48 14.33
C VAL A 30 -19.50 -1.47 14.84
N LYS A 31 -20.79 -1.25 14.53
CA LYS A 31 -21.89 -2.11 14.98
C LYS A 31 -22.32 -3.17 13.97
N LYS A 32 -21.74 -3.17 12.77
CA LYS A 32 -22.07 -4.13 11.72
C LYS A 32 -21.33 -5.44 11.93
N ASN A 33 -21.95 -6.55 11.54
CA ASN A 33 -21.27 -7.84 11.47
C ASN A 33 -20.33 -7.84 10.25
N PHE A 34 -19.09 -8.25 10.43
CA PHE A 34 -18.09 -8.30 9.37
C PHE A 34 -18.54 -9.12 8.15
N GLY A 35 -19.28 -10.21 8.37
CA GLY A 35 -19.80 -11.07 7.30
C GLY A 35 -20.85 -10.38 6.41
N THR A 36 -21.50 -9.30 6.89
CA THR A 36 -22.52 -8.56 6.14
C THR A 36 -21.98 -7.33 5.42
N LEU A 37 -20.68 -7.05 5.55
CA LEU A 37 -20.04 -5.91 4.91
C LEU A 37 -19.88 -6.13 3.40
N SER A 38 -20.00 -5.05 2.61
CA SER A 38 -19.59 -5.05 1.20
C SER A 38 -18.09 -5.26 1.05
N GLY A 39 -17.59 -5.51 -0.17
CA GLY A 39 -16.17 -5.66 -0.44
C GLY A 39 -15.34 -4.46 0.02
N GLY A 40 -15.76 -3.25 -0.36
CA GLY A 40 -15.10 -2.01 0.04
C GLY A 40 -15.18 -1.73 1.54
N GLU A 41 -16.32 -2.00 2.18
CA GLU A 41 -16.47 -1.89 3.64
C GLU A 41 -15.52 -2.83 4.37
N ARG A 42 -15.39 -4.09 3.91
CA ARG A 42 -14.43 -5.06 4.48
C ARG A 42 -13.01 -4.57 4.33
N GLN A 43 -12.65 -4.06 3.16
CA GLN A 43 -11.31 -3.53 2.90
C GLN A 43 -10.95 -2.40 3.85
N ARG A 44 -11.86 -1.44 4.08
CA ARG A 44 -11.67 -0.36 5.05
C ARG A 44 -11.47 -0.87 6.47
N VAL A 45 -12.20 -1.90 6.89
CA VAL A 45 -12.03 -2.53 8.21
C VAL A 45 -10.70 -3.25 8.33
N VAL A 46 -10.24 -3.95 7.28
CA VAL A 46 -8.92 -4.61 7.24
C VAL A 46 -7.81 -3.57 7.31
N ILE A 47 -7.93 -2.47 6.58
CA ILE A 47 -6.98 -1.34 6.68
C ILE A 47 -6.97 -0.79 8.12
N ALA A 48 -8.15 -0.56 8.74
CA ALA A 48 -8.24 -0.12 10.13
C ALA A 48 -7.49 -1.07 11.07
N GLN A 49 -7.63 -2.37 10.89
CA GLN A 49 -6.94 -3.38 11.70
C GLN A 49 -5.42 -3.21 11.62
N ALA A 50 -4.87 -2.96 10.44
CA ALA A 50 -3.44 -2.69 10.27
C ALA A 50 -3.02 -1.38 10.95
N LEU A 51 -3.85 -0.33 10.85
CA LEU A 51 -3.56 1.00 11.40
C LEU A 51 -3.57 1.07 12.95
N VAL A 52 -4.20 0.10 13.64
CA VAL A 52 -4.24 0.09 15.13
C VAL A 52 -2.85 0.05 15.75
N SER A 53 -1.88 -0.58 15.07
CA SER A 53 -0.49 -0.66 15.54
C SER A 53 0.34 0.59 15.25
N CYS A 54 -0.25 1.63 14.62
CA CYS A 54 0.44 2.84 14.17
C CYS A 54 1.70 2.50 13.34
N PRO A 55 1.57 1.79 12.22
CA PRO A 55 2.71 1.38 11.43
C PRO A 55 3.35 2.58 10.72
N GLU A 56 4.66 2.52 10.50
CA GLU A 56 5.40 3.44 9.63
C GLU A 56 5.29 3.01 8.15
N ILE A 57 5.08 1.71 7.91
CA ILE A 57 4.94 1.13 6.57
C ILE A 57 3.67 0.28 6.53
N LEU A 58 2.83 0.50 5.54
CA LEU A 58 1.65 -0.30 5.25
C LEU A 58 1.86 -1.09 3.96
N LEU A 59 1.82 -2.42 4.07
CA LEU A 59 1.92 -3.33 2.92
C LEU A 59 0.51 -3.74 2.48
N LEU A 60 0.20 -3.56 1.22
CA LEU A 60 -1.09 -3.88 0.62
C LEU A 60 -0.88 -4.84 -0.55
N ASP A 61 -1.53 -5.99 -0.48
CA ASP A 61 -1.54 -6.99 -1.56
C ASP A 61 -2.90 -6.95 -2.27
N GLU A 62 -2.90 -6.53 -3.55
CA GLU A 62 -4.09 -6.37 -4.39
C GLU A 62 -5.28 -5.69 -3.67
N PRO A 63 -5.10 -4.51 -3.06
CA PRO A 63 -6.08 -3.93 -2.14
C PRO A 63 -7.39 -3.51 -2.82
N THR A 64 -7.42 -3.45 -4.14
CA THR A 64 -8.61 -3.08 -4.92
C THR A 64 -9.14 -4.24 -5.77
N ALA A 65 -8.64 -5.47 -5.54
CA ALA A 65 -9.18 -6.63 -6.21
C ALA A 65 -10.66 -6.85 -5.86
N ASN A 66 -11.49 -7.10 -6.88
CA ASN A 66 -12.91 -7.40 -6.73
C ASN A 66 -13.77 -6.27 -6.11
N VAL A 67 -13.36 -5.02 -6.23
CA VAL A 67 -14.21 -3.85 -5.94
C VAL A 67 -14.58 -3.14 -7.24
N ASP A 68 -15.72 -2.44 -7.23
CA ASP A 68 -16.11 -1.61 -8.37
C ASP A 68 -15.25 -0.34 -8.48
N SER A 69 -15.30 0.32 -9.63
CA SER A 69 -14.44 1.48 -9.93
C SER A 69 -14.68 2.70 -9.03
N VAL A 70 -15.88 2.83 -8.44
CA VAL A 70 -16.18 3.92 -7.53
C VAL A 70 -15.49 3.66 -6.19
N VAL A 71 -15.63 2.45 -5.65
CA VAL A 71 -14.97 2.01 -4.42
C VAL A 71 -13.45 1.99 -4.58
N GLU A 72 -12.95 1.56 -5.75
CA GLU A 72 -11.53 1.60 -6.08
C GLU A 72 -10.98 3.03 -5.93
N LYS A 73 -11.64 4.02 -6.55
CA LYS A 73 -11.23 5.42 -6.43
C LYS A 73 -11.24 5.89 -4.97
N GLU A 74 -12.29 5.60 -4.21
CA GLU A 74 -12.37 5.98 -2.79
C GLU A 74 -11.26 5.35 -1.94
N LEU A 75 -10.84 4.11 -2.26
CA LEU A 75 -9.72 3.47 -1.59
C LEU A 75 -8.39 4.15 -1.94
N PHE A 76 -8.19 4.58 -3.20
CA PHE A 76 -6.98 5.32 -3.57
C PHE A 76 -6.93 6.70 -2.92
N ASP A 77 -8.06 7.42 -2.84
CA ASP A 77 -8.14 8.68 -2.11
C ASP A 77 -7.76 8.47 -0.62
N LEU A 78 -8.21 7.37 -0.01
CA LEU A 78 -7.80 6.97 1.34
C LEU A 78 -6.30 6.66 1.43
N PHE A 79 -5.74 5.91 0.48
CA PHE A 79 -4.30 5.60 0.49
C PHE A 79 -3.45 6.86 0.35
N GLN A 80 -3.84 7.83 -0.47
CA GLN A 80 -3.16 9.11 -0.57
C GLN A 80 -3.14 9.86 0.76
N GLN A 81 -4.29 9.91 1.47
CA GLN A 81 -4.35 10.54 2.80
C GLN A 81 -3.46 9.83 3.82
N LEU A 82 -3.44 8.50 3.83
CA LEU A 82 -2.59 7.72 4.74
C LEU A 82 -1.11 7.92 4.42
N ASN A 83 -0.78 8.08 3.13
CA ASN A 83 0.58 8.26 2.66
C ASN A 83 1.23 9.59 3.12
N GLU A 84 0.45 10.56 3.55
CA GLU A 84 0.97 11.79 4.18
C GLU A 84 1.69 11.51 5.51
N SER A 85 1.43 10.40 6.16
CA SER A 85 1.94 10.07 7.49
C SER A 85 2.67 8.73 7.59
N MET A 86 2.66 7.93 6.53
CA MET A 86 3.31 6.61 6.51
C MET A 86 3.68 6.21 5.08
N THR A 87 4.63 5.31 4.94
CA THR A 87 4.95 4.71 3.63
C THR A 87 3.91 3.65 3.25
N ILE A 88 3.37 3.74 2.04
CA ILE A 88 2.50 2.71 1.48
C ILE A 88 3.26 1.94 0.40
N VAL A 89 3.33 0.64 0.56
CA VAL A 89 3.86 -0.28 -0.46
C VAL A 89 2.71 -1.15 -0.93
N MET A 90 2.42 -1.12 -2.22
CA MET A 90 1.29 -1.82 -2.82
C MET A 90 1.78 -2.81 -3.87
N ILE A 91 1.26 -4.02 -3.83
CA ILE A 91 1.39 -5.00 -4.92
C ILE A 91 0.13 -4.89 -5.78
N SER A 92 0.30 -4.69 -7.07
CA SER A 92 -0.81 -4.65 -8.03
C SER A 92 -0.35 -5.09 -9.41
N HIS A 93 -1.24 -5.76 -10.13
CA HIS A 93 -1.06 -6.08 -11.55
C HIS A 93 -1.78 -5.05 -12.46
N ASN A 94 -2.48 -4.08 -11.90
CA ASN A 94 -3.19 -3.05 -12.65
C ASN A 94 -2.28 -1.84 -12.92
N LEU A 95 -1.63 -1.83 -14.09
CA LEU A 95 -0.72 -0.77 -14.52
C LEU A 95 -1.37 0.62 -14.54
N ASN A 96 -2.65 0.72 -14.90
CA ASN A 96 -3.35 2.01 -14.93
C ASN A 96 -3.46 2.64 -13.55
N VAL A 97 -3.63 1.82 -12.53
CA VAL A 97 -3.67 2.23 -11.14
C VAL A 97 -2.30 2.71 -10.69
N VAL A 98 -1.28 1.91 -10.96
CA VAL A 98 0.09 2.20 -10.57
C VAL A 98 0.58 3.51 -11.18
N THR A 99 0.39 3.69 -12.49
CA THR A 99 0.85 4.90 -13.19
C THR A 99 0.13 6.19 -12.75
N ARG A 100 -1.04 6.08 -12.13
CA ARG A 100 -1.79 7.25 -11.62
C ARG A 100 -1.46 7.63 -10.19
N HIS A 101 -1.09 6.66 -9.36
CA HIS A 101 -1.05 6.84 -7.91
C HIS A 101 0.33 6.56 -7.29
N ALA A 102 1.21 5.84 -8.00
CA ALA A 102 2.53 5.53 -7.50
C ALA A 102 3.54 6.62 -7.88
N SER A 103 4.45 6.93 -6.96
CA SER A 103 5.62 7.78 -7.22
C SER A 103 6.84 6.96 -7.62
N HIS A 104 6.91 5.72 -7.14
CA HIS A 104 8.00 4.78 -7.39
C HIS A 104 7.44 3.40 -7.69
N VAL A 105 8.12 2.69 -8.56
CA VAL A 105 7.73 1.33 -8.98
C VAL A 105 8.93 0.41 -8.88
N LEU A 106 8.71 -0.76 -8.29
CA LEU A 106 9.62 -1.87 -8.34
C LEU A 106 9.03 -2.95 -9.24
N CYS A 107 9.59 -3.11 -10.41
CA CYS A 107 9.23 -4.16 -11.35
C CYS A 107 9.93 -5.46 -10.96
N VAL A 108 9.19 -6.53 -10.69
CA VAL A 108 9.74 -7.82 -10.32
C VAL A 108 9.40 -8.85 -11.38
N ASN A 109 10.45 -9.34 -12.09
CA ASN A 109 10.35 -10.41 -13.07
C ASN A 109 11.71 -11.11 -13.17
N HIS A 110 11.97 -12.16 -12.37
CA HIS A 110 13.27 -12.80 -12.18
C HIS A 110 14.38 -11.84 -11.65
N THR A 111 14.32 -10.60 -12.02
CA THR A 111 15.14 -9.48 -11.54
C THR A 111 14.21 -8.44 -10.89
N ALA A 112 14.76 -7.55 -10.09
CA ALA A 112 14.04 -6.42 -9.51
C ALA A 112 14.61 -5.12 -10.06
N GLU A 113 13.77 -4.31 -10.72
CA GLU A 113 14.14 -3.02 -11.29
C GLU A 113 13.33 -1.91 -10.65
N HIS A 114 14.01 -0.96 -10.03
CA HIS A 114 13.39 0.21 -9.43
C HIS A 114 13.35 1.37 -10.41
N GLN A 115 12.20 2.02 -10.52
CA GLN A 115 12.00 3.20 -11.35
C GLN A 115 11.18 4.26 -10.60
N GLN A 116 11.61 5.51 -10.71
CA GLN A 116 10.81 6.65 -10.32
C GLN A 116 9.81 6.94 -11.44
N LEU A 117 8.53 7.12 -11.08
CA LEU A 117 7.50 7.42 -12.07
C LEU A 117 7.42 8.94 -12.28
N ASP A 118 7.88 9.37 -13.44
CA ASP A 118 7.49 10.62 -14.06
C ASP A 118 6.51 10.36 -15.21
N SER A 119 6.00 11.42 -15.83
CA SER A 119 5.01 11.32 -16.91
C SER A 119 5.52 10.57 -18.16
N MET A 120 6.84 10.52 -18.38
CA MET A 120 7.45 9.78 -19.50
C MET A 120 7.71 8.31 -19.13
N ALA A 121 8.14 8.04 -17.90
CA ALA A 121 8.37 6.69 -17.41
C ALA A 121 7.08 5.87 -17.35
N ALA A 122 5.96 6.49 -16.99
CA ALA A 122 4.65 5.84 -16.98
C ALA A 122 4.24 5.30 -18.36
N SER A 123 4.45 6.07 -19.45
CA SER A 123 4.15 5.63 -20.81
C SER A 123 5.08 4.51 -21.29
N THR A 124 6.33 4.54 -20.88
CA THR A 124 7.34 3.53 -21.21
C THR A 124 7.04 2.20 -20.49
N LEU A 125 6.63 2.26 -19.22
CA LEU A 125 6.21 1.06 -18.46
C LEU A 125 5.01 0.36 -19.10
N LEU A 126 4.02 1.13 -19.53
CA LEU A 126 2.83 0.58 -20.22
C LEU A 126 3.18 -0.10 -21.54
N SER A 127 4.21 0.36 -22.25
CA SER A 127 4.61 -0.18 -23.54
C SER A 127 5.61 -1.35 -23.46
N ALA A 128 6.46 -1.37 -22.44
CA ALA A 128 7.57 -2.34 -22.34
C ALA A 128 7.20 -3.65 -21.64
N HIS A 129 6.18 -3.63 -20.78
CA HIS A 129 5.86 -4.76 -19.91
C HIS A 129 4.43 -5.22 -20.17
N GLY A 130 4.25 -6.29 -20.92
CA GLY A 130 2.95 -6.96 -21.05
C GLY A 130 2.40 -7.43 -19.68
N ALA A 131 1.20 -7.98 -19.67
CA ALA A 131 0.27 -8.22 -18.56
C ALA A 131 0.76 -9.00 -17.30
N ASN A 132 2.05 -9.28 -17.14
CA ASN A 132 2.60 -10.11 -16.04
C ASN A 132 3.62 -9.36 -15.16
N LEU A 133 3.34 -8.11 -14.80
CA LEU A 133 4.22 -7.30 -13.98
C LEU A 133 3.65 -7.16 -12.57
N THR A 134 4.44 -7.50 -11.55
CA THR A 134 4.13 -7.19 -10.15
C THR A 134 4.82 -5.89 -9.78
N LEU A 135 4.05 -4.91 -9.34
CA LEU A 135 4.52 -3.57 -9.03
C LEU A 135 4.44 -3.29 -7.54
N LEU A 136 5.53 -2.74 -6.99
CA LEU A 136 5.58 -2.22 -5.63
C LEU A 136 5.71 -0.70 -5.71
N ALA A 137 4.81 0.03 -5.08
CA ALA A 137 4.81 1.49 -5.08
C ALA A 137 4.95 2.02 -3.64
N HIS A 138 5.76 3.07 -3.44
CA HIS A 138 5.93 3.70 -2.15
C HIS A 138 5.97 5.24 -2.25
N SER A 139 5.88 5.94 -1.12
CA SER A 139 5.89 7.40 -1.04
C SER A 139 7.22 8.02 -1.46
N PRO A 140 7.22 9.20 -2.12
CA PRO A 140 8.42 9.96 -2.43
C PRO A 140 9.15 10.50 -1.18
N ASP A 141 8.45 10.70 -0.06
CA ASP A 141 9.03 11.25 1.17
C ASP A 141 9.62 10.19 2.10
N CYS A 142 9.80 8.96 1.61
CA CYS A 142 10.45 7.89 2.37
C CYS A 142 11.94 8.22 2.57
N PRO A 143 12.47 8.21 3.82
CA PRO A 143 13.87 8.51 4.11
C PRO A 143 14.89 7.57 3.44
N VAL A 144 14.45 6.48 2.82
CA VAL A 144 15.27 5.61 1.97
C VAL A 144 15.72 6.33 0.68
N HIS A 145 15.07 7.45 0.30
CA HIS A 145 15.43 8.24 -0.87
C HIS A 145 16.83 8.85 -0.80
N ASP A 146 17.27 9.27 0.39
CA ASP A 146 18.60 9.88 0.56
C ASP A 146 19.74 8.87 0.46
N ALA A 147 19.45 7.57 0.60
CA ALA A 147 20.45 6.50 0.47
C ALA A 147 20.65 6.01 -0.98
N SER A 148 19.74 6.33 -1.92
CA SER A 148 19.79 5.84 -3.31
C SER A 148 20.65 6.69 -4.25
N GLY A 149 21.23 7.78 -3.78
CA GLY A 149 22.24 8.56 -4.53
C GLY A 149 23.58 7.84 -4.74
N ALA A 150 23.75 6.61 -4.24
CA ALA A 150 25.02 5.88 -4.27
C ALA A 150 24.93 4.43 -4.77
N MET A 151 23.81 4.00 -5.37
CA MET A 151 23.77 2.68 -6.03
C MET A 151 23.73 2.80 -7.55
N THR A 152 24.74 3.47 -8.10
CA THR A 152 25.10 3.35 -9.50
C THR A 152 26.19 2.31 -9.67
N GLN A 153 25.92 1.33 -10.53
CA GLN A 153 26.94 0.61 -11.32
C GLN A 153 27.98 -0.20 -10.54
N ASP A 154 27.62 -1.34 -9.97
CA ASP A 154 28.62 -2.41 -9.81
C ASP A 154 28.03 -3.82 -9.67
N HIS A 155 27.20 -4.26 -10.62
CA HIS A 155 26.85 -5.67 -10.78
C HIS A 155 26.94 -6.15 -12.24
N ARG A 156 27.96 -5.66 -12.97
CA ARG A 156 28.36 -6.24 -14.26
C ARG A 156 29.78 -6.78 -14.18
N ALA A 157 30.09 -7.67 -13.26
CA ALA A 157 31.31 -8.45 -13.34
C ALA A 157 31.30 -9.58 -12.31
N ARG A 158 30.53 -10.65 -12.54
CA ARG A 158 30.75 -11.98 -11.97
C ARG A 158 29.85 -13.02 -12.64
N GLU A 159 29.97 -13.13 -13.95
CA GLU A 159 29.73 -14.37 -14.67
C GLU A 159 30.83 -14.45 -15.72
N LEU A 160 31.81 -15.24 -15.46
CA LEU A 160 32.76 -15.89 -16.34
C LEU A 160 34.02 -16.23 -15.54
N GLU A 161 33.97 -17.35 -14.80
CA GLU A 161 35.08 -18.31 -14.72
C GLU A 161 34.53 -19.59 -14.09
#